data_bdb25ff83277098f3a4699fd35e1333c
#
_entry.id   bdb25ff83277098f3a4699fd35e1333c
#
_cell.length_a   1.000
_cell.length_b   1.000
_cell.length_c   1.000
_cell.angle_alpha   90.00
_cell.angle_beta   90.00
_cell.angle_gamma   90.00
#
_symmetry.space_group_name_H-M   'P 1'
#
loop_
_entity.id
_entity.type
_entity.pdbx_description
1 polymer ?
#
loop_
_entity_poly.entity_id
_entity_poly.type
_entity_poly.pdbx_seq_one_letter_code
_entity_poly.pdbx_strand_id
1 'polypeptide(L)'
;EKPAKGTAPSNLYINGRYILQPEIFELLSKQEKGAGNEIQLTDAMLKLADQQKFFGFDYHGRTFDCGSKSGFIEANVAFALWRKDIRPTVEVSIADLLKTIKPE
;
A
#
# COMPACT_ATOMS: atom_id res chain seq x y z
N GLU A 1 1.10 6.50 12.87
CA GLU A 1 1.56 6.50 11.49
C GLU A 1 3.09 6.48 11.41
N LYS A 2 3.67 5.60 10.62
CA LYS A 2 5.12 5.49 10.34
C LYS A 2 6.01 5.62 11.59
N PRO A 3 6.02 4.63 12.50
CA PRO A 3 6.78 4.68 13.73
C PRO A 3 8.28 4.86 13.46
N ALA A 4 8.99 5.45 14.39
CA ALA A 4 10.44 5.61 14.29
C ALA A 4 11.13 4.23 14.19
N LYS A 5 12.30 4.18 13.56
CA LYS A 5 13.05 2.92 13.39
C LYS A 5 13.28 2.23 14.74
N GLY A 6 12.87 0.98 14.83
CA GLY A 6 13.00 0.15 16.04
C GLY A 6 11.88 0.30 17.08
N THR A 7 10.85 1.14 16.82
CA THR A 7 9.71 1.33 17.74
C THR A 7 8.42 0.65 17.24
N ALA A 8 8.46 0.02 16.09
CA ALA A 8 7.31 -0.69 15.55
C ALA A 8 6.95 -1.89 16.45
N PRO A 9 5.66 -2.09 16.82
CA PRO A 9 5.23 -3.16 17.70
C PRO A 9 5.32 -4.56 17.06
N SER A 10 5.40 -4.63 15.74
CA SER A 10 5.51 -5.88 14.98
C SER A 10 6.16 -5.64 13.60
N ASN A 11 6.43 -6.74 12.89
CA ASN A 11 6.87 -6.70 11.49
C ASN A 11 5.70 -6.68 10.49
N LEU A 12 4.47 -6.64 10.97
CA LEU A 12 3.27 -6.51 10.15
C LEU A 12 2.94 -5.04 9.96
N TYR A 13 2.49 -4.68 8.79
CA TYR A 13 1.97 -3.35 8.49
C TYR A 13 0.60 -3.47 7.81
N ILE A 14 -0.25 -2.51 8.07
CA ILE A 14 -1.57 -2.45 7.44
C ILE A 14 -1.46 -1.79 6.06
N ASN A 15 -2.09 -2.41 5.07
CA ASN A 15 -2.15 -1.87 3.72
C ASN A 15 -3.47 -2.23 3.03
N GLY A 16 -3.67 -1.70 1.84
CA GLY A 16 -4.77 -2.07 0.97
C GLY A 16 -6.11 -1.47 1.38
N ARG A 17 -7.07 -2.31 1.77
CA ARG A 17 -8.44 -1.89 2.09
C ARG A 17 -8.77 -2.10 3.55
N TYR A 18 -9.61 -1.19 4.08
CA TYR A 18 -10.16 -1.26 5.42
C TYR A 18 -11.67 -1.34 5.35
N ILE A 19 -12.25 -2.20 6.18
CA ILE A 19 -13.69 -2.22 6.48
C ILE A 19 -13.82 -1.76 7.90
N LEU A 20 -14.37 -0.57 8.09
CA LEU A 20 -14.45 0.09 9.39
C LEU A 20 -15.91 0.31 9.78
N GLN A 21 -16.19 0.27 11.07
CA GLN A 21 -17.50 0.60 11.58
C GLN A 21 -17.75 2.11 11.52
N PRO A 22 -19.03 2.56 11.45
CA PRO A 22 -19.37 3.97 11.29
C PRO A 22 -18.83 4.91 12.36
N GLU A 23 -18.55 4.40 13.57
CA GLU A 23 -17.98 5.15 14.69
C GLU A 23 -16.63 5.80 14.37
N ILE A 24 -15.95 5.32 13.32
CA ILE A 24 -14.71 5.94 12.83
C ILE A 24 -14.92 7.41 12.45
N PHE A 25 -16.08 7.77 11.91
CA PHE A 25 -16.37 9.14 11.50
C PHE A 25 -16.48 10.11 12.70
N GLU A 26 -17.01 9.63 13.83
CA GLU A 26 -17.01 10.43 15.07
C GLU A 26 -15.58 10.69 15.57
N LEU A 27 -14.73 9.65 15.53
CA LEU A 27 -13.35 9.78 15.94
C LEU A 27 -12.58 10.74 15.03
N LEU A 28 -12.76 10.63 13.72
CA LEU A 28 -12.13 11.51 12.74
C LEU A 28 -12.59 12.98 12.91
N SER A 29 -13.88 13.22 13.16
CA SER A 29 -14.41 14.58 13.33
C SER A 29 -13.88 15.32 14.56
N LYS A 30 -13.46 14.58 15.59
CA LYS A 30 -12.91 15.09 16.86
C LYS A 30 -11.38 15.03 16.91
N GLN A 31 -10.74 14.50 15.87
CA GLN A 31 -9.29 14.25 15.87
C GLN A 31 -8.53 15.52 15.52
N GLU A 32 -7.50 15.79 16.31
CA GLU A 32 -6.50 16.80 15.99
C GLU A 32 -5.51 16.29 14.92
N LYS A 33 -4.81 17.21 14.28
CA LYS A 33 -3.79 16.88 13.29
C LYS A 33 -2.62 16.15 13.93
N GLY A 34 -2.25 15.02 13.34
CA GLY A 34 -1.13 14.18 13.76
C GLY A 34 0.09 14.34 12.85
N ALA A 35 0.73 13.23 12.53
CA ALA A 35 1.90 13.18 11.68
C ALA A 35 1.65 13.88 10.31
N GLY A 36 2.59 14.68 9.85
CA GLY A 36 2.47 15.45 8.62
C GLY A 36 1.50 16.63 8.68
N ASN A 37 1.05 17.04 9.88
CA ASN A 37 0.03 18.09 10.07
C ASN A 37 -1.33 17.76 9.40
N GLU A 38 -1.65 16.47 9.28
CA GLU A 38 -2.86 15.93 8.67
C GLU A 38 -3.68 15.11 9.67
N ILE A 39 -4.98 14.97 9.41
CA ILE A 39 -5.83 14.02 10.14
C ILE A 39 -5.57 12.64 9.59
N GLN A 40 -4.93 11.77 10.38
CA GLN A 40 -4.53 10.43 9.97
C GLN A 40 -5.61 9.39 10.30
N LEU A 41 -6.04 8.63 9.29
CA LEU A 41 -7.01 7.55 9.48
C LEU A 41 -6.50 6.48 10.46
N THR A 42 -5.19 6.18 10.41
CA THR A 42 -4.56 5.17 11.27
C THR A 42 -4.62 5.55 12.75
N ASP A 43 -4.56 6.84 13.09
CA ASP A 43 -4.69 7.31 14.46
C ASP A 43 -6.14 7.16 14.96
N ALA A 44 -7.13 7.40 14.09
CA ALA A 44 -8.53 7.13 14.41
C ALA A 44 -8.81 5.62 14.54
N MET A 45 -8.20 4.79 13.68
CA MET A 45 -8.30 3.34 13.78
C MET A 45 -7.72 2.81 15.09
N LEU A 46 -6.62 3.36 15.57
CA LEU A 46 -6.05 3.00 16.85
C LEU A 46 -7.03 3.27 18.01
N LYS A 47 -7.64 4.46 18.03
CA LYS A 47 -8.68 4.81 19.02
C LYS A 47 -9.92 3.93 18.90
N LEU A 48 -10.30 3.55 17.69
CA LEU A 48 -11.42 2.64 17.46
C LEU A 48 -11.11 1.22 17.95
N ALA A 49 -9.85 0.79 17.83
CA ALA A 49 -9.39 -0.53 18.29
C ALA A 49 -9.45 -0.67 19.83
N ASP A 50 -9.41 0.43 20.58
CA ASP A 50 -9.65 0.42 22.03
C ASP A 50 -11.13 0.15 22.38
N GLN A 51 -12.04 0.39 21.46
CA GLN A 51 -13.49 0.27 21.66
C GLN A 51 -14.08 -0.98 21.01
N GLN A 52 -13.44 -1.49 19.97
CA GLN A 52 -13.94 -2.59 19.12
C GLN A 52 -12.81 -3.56 18.78
N LYS A 53 -13.18 -4.81 18.47
CA LYS A 53 -12.22 -5.79 17.96
C LYS A 53 -11.87 -5.49 16.52
N PHE A 54 -10.57 -5.48 16.20
CA PHE A 54 -10.04 -5.46 14.86
C PHE A 54 -9.54 -6.84 14.46
N PHE A 55 -9.75 -7.18 13.19
CA PHE A 55 -9.25 -8.40 12.60
C PHE A 55 -8.34 -8.04 11.42
N GLY A 56 -7.12 -8.56 11.41
CA GLY A 56 -6.22 -8.47 10.28
C GLY A 56 -6.38 -9.68 9.37
N PHE A 57 -6.46 -9.45 8.08
CA PHE A 57 -6.32 -10.50 7.08
C PHE A 57 -4.86 -10.57 6.65
N ASP A 58 -4.21 -11.71 6.94
CA ASP A 58 -2.83 -11.95 6.50
C ASP A 58 -2.82 -12.24 4.98
N TYR A 59 -2.31 -11.27 4.22
CA TYR A 59 -2.33 -11.30 2.77
C TYR A 59 -1.06 -11.94 2.21
N HIS A 60 -1.20 -13.11 1.60
CA HIS A 60 -0.11 -13.86 0.97
C HIS A 60 0.12 -13.54 -0.51
N GLY A 61 -0.52 -12.53 -1.06
CA GLY A 61 -0.36 -12.08 -2.43
C GLY A 61 0.85 -11.14 -2.63
N ARG A 62 1.13 -10.82 -3.88
CA ARG A 62 2.14 -9.82 -4.23
C ARG A 62 1.59 -8.42 -4.05
N THR A 63 2.35 -7.55 -3.42
CA THR A 63 2.04 -6.12 -3.26
C THR A 63 3.06 -5.27 -4.00
N PHE A 64 2.63 -4.08 -4.44
CA PHE A 64 3.49 -3.12 -5.13
C PHE A 64 3.36 -1.76 -4.45
N ASP A 65 4.48 -1.14 -4.14
CA ASP A 65 4.50 0.23 -3.62
C ASP A 65 4.48 1.24 -4.79
N CYS A 66 3.27 1.60 -5.21
CA CYS A 66 3.07 2.59 -6.27
C CYS A 66 3.42 4.03 -5.86
N GLY A 67 3.77 4.28 -4.61
CA GLY A 67 4.31 5.56 -4.15
C GLY A 67 5.76 5.81 -4.60
N SER A 68 6.49 4.76 -4.96
CA SER A 68 7.81 4.85 -5.58
C SER A 68 7.72 4.74 -7.10
N LYS A 69 8.61 5.45 -7.83
CA LYS A 69 8.64 5.39 -9.31
C LYS A 69 8.91 3.97 -9.82
N SER A 70 9.85 3.26 -9.20
CA SER A 70 10.17 1.87 -9.56
C SER A 70 9.02 0.92 -9.26
N GLY A 71 8.40 1.02 -8.08
CA GLY A 71 7.26 0.17 -7.71
C GLY A 71 6.03 0.40 -8.59
N PHE A 72 5.79 1.64 -9.02
CA PHE A 72 4.74 1.95 -9.98
C PHE A 72 4.99 1.26 -11.34
N ILE A 73 6.23 1.32 -11.85
CA ILE A 73 6.60 0.64 -13.11
C ILE A 73 6.53 -0.89 -12.93
N GLU A 74 7.04 -1.42 -11.82
CA GLU A 74 6.96 -2.84 -11.51
C GLU A 74 5.51 -3.35 -11.49
N ALA A 75 4.59 -2.60 -10.88
CA ALA A 75 3.17 -2.92 -10.87
C ALA A 75 2.60 -2.99 -12.29
N ASN A 76 2.87 -1.98 -13.11
CA ASN A 76 2.38 -1.95 -14.51
C ASN A 76 2.88 -3.14 -15.32
N VAL A 77 4.16 -3.46 -15.22
CA VAL A 77 4.76 -4.62 -15.91
C VAL A 77 4.13 -5.92 -15.41
N ALA A 78 4.00 -6.09 -14.09
CA ALA A 78 3.40 -7.29 -13.52
C ALA A 78 1.94 -7.49 -13.97
N PHE A 79 1.13 -6.44 -13.93
CA PHE A 79 -0.26 -6.50 -14.39
C PHE A 79 -0.37 -6.76 -15.89
N ALA A 80 0.52 -6.20 -16.70
CA ALA A 80 0.58 -6.49 -18.13
C ALA A 80 0.94 -7.97 -18.40
N LEU A 81 1.90 -8.51 -17.66
CA LEU A 81 2.31 -9.91 -17.78
C LEU A 81 1.25 -10.92 -17.27
N TRP A 82 0.36 -10.51 -16.36
CA TRP A 82 -0.76 -11.36 -15.94
C TRP A 82 -1.88 -11.44 -16.98
N ARG A 83 -1.94 -10.52 -17.90
CA ARG A 83 -2.95 -10.48 -18.96
C ARG A 83 -2.55 -11.37 -20.13
N LYS A 84 -3.31 -12.43 -20.38
CA LYS A 84 -3.05 -13.40 -21.44
C LYS A 84 -3.07 -12.78 -22.86
N ASP A 85 -3.91 -11.77 -23.07
CA ASP A 85 -4.12 -11.12 -24.37
C ASP A 85 -2.96 -10.24 -24.83
N ILE A 86 -2.24 -9.60 -23.88
CA ILE A 86 -1.12 -8.70 -24.22
C ILE A 86 0.25 -9.25 -23.79
N ARG A 87 0.30 -10.25 -22.94
CA ARG A 87 1.55 -10.81 -22.42
C ARG A 87 2.60 -11.11 -23.49
N PRO A 88 2.29 -11.81 -24.60
CA PRO A 88 3.30 -12.13 -25.61
C PRO A 88 3.98 -10.89 -26.19
N THR A 89 3.19 -9.85 -26.48
CA THR A 89 3.73 -8.58 -27.00
C THR A 89 4.58 -7.85 -25.97
N VAL A 90 4.14 -7.83 -24.70
CA VAL A 90 4.85 -7.17 -23.61
C VAL A 90 6.20 -7.84 -23.32
N GLU A 91 6.26 -9.17 -23.33
CA GLU A 91 7.51 -9.93 -23.14
C GLU A 91 8.55 -9.59 -24.23
N VAL A 92 8.13 -9.54 -25.49
CA VAL A 92 9.00 -9.16 -26.61
C VAL A 92 9.50 -7.73 -26.45
N SER A 93 8.60 -6.79 -26.15
CA SER A 93 8.95 -5.37 -25.97
C SER A 93 9.94 -5.16 -24.82
N ILE A 94 9.72 -5.79 -23.67
CA ILE A 94 10.64 -5.70 -22.53
C ILE A 94 12.01 -6.27 -22.89
N ALA A 95 12.07 -7.41 -23.58
CA ALA A 95 13.33 -8.03 -23.99
C ALA A 95 14.10 -7.14 -25.00
N ASP A 96 13.42 -6.43 -25.86
CA ASP A 96 14.03 -5.46 -26.79
C ASP A 96 14.56 -4.23 -26.05
N LEU A 97 13.76 -3.63 -25.18
CA LEU A 97 14.14 -2.47 -24.39
C LEU A 97 15.39 -2.74 -23.52
N LEU A 98 15.48 -3.91 -22.91
CA LEU A 98 16.67 -4.31 -22.12
C LEU A 98 17.94 -4.40 -22.94
N LYS A 99 17.85 -4.67 -24.25
CA LYS A 99 18.99 -4.74 -25.18
C LYS A 99 19.37 -3.38 -25.77
N THR A 100 18.38 -2.53 -26.00
CA THR A 100 18.53 -1.30 -26.79
C THR A 100 18.74 -0.06 -25.93
N ILE A 101 18.11 0.01 -24.74
CA ILE A 101 18.26 1.14 -23.83
C ILE A 101 19.44 0.87 -22.88
N LYS A 102 20.45 1.73 -22.96
CA LYS A 102 21.57 1.75 -22.01
C LYS A 102 21.34 2.86 -20.99
N PRO A 103 21.64 2.62 -19.69
CA PRO A 103 21.64 3.72 -18.72
C PRO A 103 22.70 4.75 -19.10
N GLU A 104 22.39 6.03 -18.91
CA GLU A 104 23.32 7.15 -19.00
C GLU A 104 24.32 7.12 -17.84
#